data_23c69397af489ed4341cc9d96ba5a68f
#
_entry.id   23c69397af489ed4341cc9d96ba5a68f
#
_cell.length_a   1.000
_cell.length_b   1.000
_cell.length_c   1.000
_cell.angle_alpha   90.00
_cell.angle_beta   90.00
_cell.angle_gamma   90.00
#
_symmetry.space_group_name_H-M   'P 1'
#
loop_
_entity.id
_entity.type
_entity.pdbx_description
1 polymer ?
#
loop_
_entity_poly.entity_id
_entity_poly.type
_entity_poly.pdbx_seq_one_letter_code
_entity_poly.pdbx_strand_id
1 'polypeptide(L)'
;EKKDKVNQIEVIGSSQLVRAACCNLGESFTTNPSVDATYSDAATGAKQIKLLGLNGKYVQMLIENVPNLRGAAIPYGLSYIPGTWMQSIQVSKGASSVKNGYESTTGQINIEYKKPQTEEEINGNLFLNSSMKYEANMDGNIHINDRLSTNLLLHYENRQMDHDGNHDNFMDIPHQCQYNLMHRWRYFSDKWVSQFLIQLLHDERESGMIDSEKKKYDIPLYRIGIETKRYAFQWKNALFLNSDKNSSVALMLHGSWHDADNDFGNTYYDVTQKNGYAQLMYETDFSERHSLSTGVSLNCDKYDEASSLFLSDKTIDKEIVSGIYTQYTYKLHSKLTAMAGMRWDYSSKYDGFFTPRVHLKYSPSEKVTFRASVGKGRRTPHCLAENSHLLASGRNFYFEKNMKQEEAWNYVSEEKGVADVK
;
A
#
# COMPACT_ATOMS: atom_id res chain seq x y z
N GLU A 1 15.76 -4.43 -19.11
CA GLU A 1 15.07 -4.94 -17.90
C GLU A 1 13.58 -5.27 -18.07
N LYS A 2 12.78 -4.50 -18.86
CA LYS A 2 11.37 -4.81 -19.15
C LYS A 2 11.18 -6.10 -19.97
N LYS A 3 12.12 -6.46 -20.81
CA LYS A 3 11.99 -7.62 -21.73
C LYS A 3 12.10 -8.98 -21.02
N ASP A 4 12.77 -9.07 -19.89
CA ASP A 4 13.12 -10.36 -19.27
C ASP A 4 12.09 -10.88 -18.26
N LYS A 5 11.21 -10.01 -17.73
CA LYS A 5 10.18 -10.43 -16.78
C LYS A 5 8.99 -11.10 -17.49
N VAL A 6 8.53 -12.23 -16.95
CA VAL A 6 7.36 -12.98 -17.48
C VAL A 6 6.07 -12.22 -17.22
N ASN A 7 5.93 -11.65 -16.03
CA ASN A 7 4.77 -10.85 -15.66
C ASN A 7 4.70 -9.55 -16.48
N GLN A 8 3.50 -9.07 -16.71
CA GLN A 8 3.28 -7.75 -17.33
C GLN A 8 3.57 -6.67 -16.29
N ILE A 9 4.83 -6.30 -16.14
CA ILE A 9 5.27 -5.25 -15.20
C ILE A 9 5.61 -4.00 -16.01
N GLU A 10 4.97 -2.91 -15.63
CA GLU A 10 5.31 -1.55 -16.04
C GLU A 10 6.11 -0.88 -14.92
N VAL A 11 7.19 -0.21 -15.26
CA VAL A 11 8.06 0.45 -14.28
C VAL A 11 8.02 1.95 -14.53
N ILE A 12 7.60 2.70 -13.52
CA ILE A 12 7.74 4.15 -13.44
C ILE A 12 9.07 4.40 -12.72
N GLY A 13 10.08 4.85 -13.45
CA GLY A 13 11.41 5.07 -12.90
C GLY A 13 11.60 6.47 -12.33
N SER A 14 12.71 6.71 -11.63
CA SER A 14 13.03 7.98 -10.98
C SER A 14 12.94 9.19 -11.90
N SER A 15 13.41 9.08 -13.15
CA SER A 15 13.33 10.18 -14.13
C SER A 15 11.89 10.56 -14.49
N GLN A 16 10.95 9.61 -14.50
CA GLN A 16 9.53 9.89 -14.73
C GLN A 16 8.89 10.51 -13.48
N LEU A 17 9.25 10.03 -12.29
CA LEU A 17 8.78 10.56 -11.01
C LEU A 17 9.22 12.03 -10.83
N VAL A 18 10.47 12.34 -11.12
CA VAL A 18 10.99 13.71 -11.06
C VAL A 18 10.31 14.62 -12.09
N ARG A 19 10.08 14.15 -13.33
CA ARG A 19 9.37 14.94 -14.37
C ARG A 19 7.94 15.26 -13.99
N ALA A 20 7.26 14.34 -13.31
CA ALA A 20 5.90 14.54 -12.86
C ALA A 20 5.81 15.42 -11.61
N ALA A 21 6.94 15.76 -10.99
CA ALA A 21 7.03 16.55 -9.75
C ALA A 21 6.04 16.05 -8.68
N CYS A 22 5.94 14.72 -8.54
CA CYS A 22 4.93 14.08 -7.69
C CYS A 22 5.23 14.32 -6.22
N CYS A 23 4.27 14.88 -5.50
CA CYS A 23 4.35 15.09 -4.07
C CYS A 23 4.20 13.78 -3.28
N ASN A 24 3.38 12.85 -3.77
CA ASN A 24 3.12 11.56 -3.12
C ASN A 24 2.85 10.44 -4.13
N LEU A 25 2.71 9.21 -3.60
CA LEU A 25 2.46 8.03 -4.43
C LEU A 25 1.18 8.17 -5.29
N GLY A 26 0.11 8.74 -4.76
CA GLY A 26 -1.15 8.92 -5.52
C GLY A 26 -0.95 9.77 -6.77
N GLU A 27 -0.17 10.84 -6.67
CA GLU A 27 0.11 11.75 -7.80
C GLU A 27 1.06 11.13 -8.83
N SER A 28 1.86 10.15 -8.42
CA SER A 28 2.82 9.47 -9.30
C SER A 28 2.16 8.68 -10.44
N PHE A 29 0.87 8.40 -10.33
CA PHE A 29 0.12 7.70 -11.36
C PHE A 29 -0.52 8.60 -12.41
N THR A 30 -0.57 9.92 -12.20
CA THR A 30 -1.24 10.87 -13.10
C THR A 30 -0.67 10.87 -14.52
N THR A 31 0.59 10.52 -14.68
CA THR A 31 1.27 10.41 -15.98
C THR A 31 1.28 9.00 -16.54
N ASN A 32 0.69 8.02 -15.83
CA ASN A 32 0.71 6.63 -16.23
C ASN A 32 -0.69 6.17 -16.70
N PRO A 33 -0.86 5.81 -17.98
CA PRO A 33 -2.18 5.40 -18.51
C PRO A 33 -2.66 4.04 -17.98
N SER A 34 -1.84 3.35 -17.19
CA SER A 34 -2.15 2.02 -16.69
C SER A 34 -2.89 2.01 -15.36
N VAL A 35 -2.74 3.10 -14.60
CA VAL A 35 -3.35 3.28 -13.28
C VAL A 35 -4.08 4.61 -13.29
N ASP A 36 -5.38 4.57 -13.07
CA ASP A 36 -6.18 5.76 -12.89
C ASP A 36 -6.15 6.13 -11.38
N ALA A 37 -5.75 7.35 -11.08
CA ALA A 37 -5.69 7.87 -9.72
C ALA A 37 -6.67 9.04 -9.60
N THR A 38 -7.62 8.91 -8.67
CA THR A 38 -8.68 9.90 -8.45
C THR A 38 -8.89 10.13 -6.96
N TYR A 39 -9.54 11.23 -6.60
CA TYR A 39 -10.08 11.37 -5.26
C TYR A 39 -11.29 10.44 -5.09
N SER A 40 -11.33 9.69 -3.99
CA SER A 40 -12.52 8.94 -3.58
C SER A 40 -13.48 9.82 -2.78
N ASP A 41 -12.90 10.78 -2.08
CA ASP A 41 -13.63 11.84 -1.37
C ASP A 41 -12.78 13.10 -1.30
N ALA A 42 -13.34 14.22 -1.74
CA ALA A 42 -12.64 15.49 -1.78
C ALA A 42 -12.52 16.11 -0.39
N ALA A 43 -13.57 16.00 0.43
CA ALA A 43 -13.63 16.63 1.75
C ALA A 43 -12.54 16.09 2.70
N THR A 44 -12.24 14.79 2.65
CA THR A 44 -11.17 14.17 3.47
C THR A 44 -9.82 14.11 2.75
N GLY A 45 -9.81 14.42 1.45
CA GLY A 45 -8.62 14.26 0.61
C GLY A 45 -8.22 12.79 0.35
N ALA A 46 -9.15 11.85 0.59
CA ALA A 46 -8.89 10.44 0.34
C ALA A 46 -8.72 10.17 -1.15
N LYS A 47 -7.63 9.49 -1.52
CA LYS A 47 -7.30 9.13 -2.90
C LYS A 47 -7.48 7.63 -3.11
N GLN A 48 -7.95 7.27 -4.30
CA GLN A 48 -8.02 5.88 -4.72
C GLN A 48 -7.35 5.69 -6.08
N ILE A 49 -6.89 4.48 -6.31
CA ILE A 49 -6.44 4.06 -7.63
C ILE A 49 -7.46 3.10 -8.23
N LYS A 50 -7.49 3.02 -9.56
CA LYS A 50 -8.18 1.96 -10.30
C LYS A 50 -7.19 1.25 -11.20
N LEU A 51 -7.23 -0.05 -11.19
CA LEU A 51 -6.41 -0.89 -12.06
C LEU A 51 -7.33 -1.85 -12.83
N LEU A 52 -7.24 -1.85 -14.14
CA LEU A 52 -8.15 -2.59 -15.03
C LEU A 52 -9.64 -2.23 -14.80
N GLY A 53 -9.94 -0.98 -14.45
CA GLY A 53 -11.28 -0.50 -14.17
C GLY A 53 -11.86 -0.87 -12.81
N LEU A 54 -11.13 -1.64 -11.98
CA LEU A 54 -11.56 -2.04 -10.65
C LEU A 54 -10.88 -1.20 -9.56
N ASN A 55 -11.57 -1.07 -8.42
CA ASN A 55 -11.11 -0.28 -7.27
C ASN A 55 -9.77 -0.78 -6.73
N GLY A 56 -8.93 0.14 -6.27
CA GLY A 56 -7.60 -0.12 -5.75
C GLY A 56 -7.53 -1.05 -4.53
N LYS A 57 -8.63 -1.27 -3.81
CA LYS A 57 -8.70 -2.30 -2.74
C LYS A 57 -8.35 -3.70 -3.24
N TYR A 58 -8.59 -3.99 -4.53
CA TYR A 58 -8.28 -5.28 -5.17
C TYR A 58 -6.86 -5.34 -5.72
N VAL A 59 -6.10 -4.25 -5.62
CA VAL A 59 -4.67 -4.17 -5.95
C VAL A 59 -3.87 -4.45 -4.70
N GLN A 60 -2.95 -5.40 -4.76
CA GLN A 60 -2.03 -5.65 -3.67
C GLN A 60 -0.92 -4.60 -3.66
N MET A 61 -0.84 -3.82 -2.58
CA MET A 61 0.21 -2.84 -2.39
C MET A 61 1.40 -3.49 -1.68
N LEU A 62 2.59 -3.26 -2.23
CA LEU A 62 3.85 -3.74 -1.68
C LEU A 62 4.83 -2.59 -1.50
N ILE A 63 5.62 -2.65 -0.45
CA ILE A 63 6.83 -1.84 -0.28
C ILE A 63 8.01 -2.80 -0.28
N GLU A 64 8.86 -2.67 -1.30
CA GLU A 64 10.03 -3.53 -1.50
C GLU A 64 9.70 -5.03 -1.42
N ASN A 65 8.64 -5.44 -2.13
CA ASN A 65 8.11 -6.81 -2.22
C ASN A 65 7.48 -7.37 -0.92
N VAL A 66 7.20 -6.53 0.08
CA VAL A 66 6.50 -6.92 1.30
C VAL A 66 5.11 -6.29 1.32
N PRO A 67 4.02 -7.04 1.58
CA PRO A 67 2.67 -6.48 1.69
C PRO A 67 2.60 -5.32 2.69
N ASN A 68 2.03 -4.21 2.26
CA ASN A 68 1.93 -2.97 3.05
C ASN A 68 0.70 -2.16 2.63
N LEU A 69 0.36 -1.09 3.36
CA LEU A 69 -0.77 -0.18 3.09
C LEU A 69 -2.09 -0.94 2.91
N ARG A 70 -2.42 -1.79 3.89
CA ARG A 70 -3.60 -2.65 3.92
C ARG A 70 -4.59 -2.15 4.98
N GLY A 71 -5.85 -2.58 4.89
CA GLY A 71 -6.88 -2.32 5.90
C GLY A 71 -7.08 -0.84 6.19
N ALA A 72 -6.87 -0.41 7.44
CA ALA A 72 -7.05 0.96 7.89
C ALA A 72 -6.15 1.99 7.16
N ALA A 73 -5.04 1.56 6.56
CA ALA A 73 -4.19 2.44 5.77
C ALA A 73 -4.71 2.70 4.35
N ILE A 74 -5.73 1.99 3.86
CA ILE A 74 -6.21 2.11 2.46
C ILE A 74 -6.75 3.50 2.12
N PRO A 75 -7.58 4.17 2.94
CA PRO A 75 -8.17 5.45 2.57
C PRO A 75 -7.15 6.54 2.25
N TYR A 76 -6.06 6.61 3.03
CA TYR A 76 -5.07 7.69 2.93
C TYR A 76 -3.66 7.21 2.58
N GLY A 77 -3.45 5.89 2.45
CA GLY A 77 -2.12 5.28 2.26
C GLY A 77 -1.34 5.77 1.05
N LEU A 78 -2.04 6.21 -0.01
CA LEU A 78 -1.40 6.79 -1.20
C LEU A 78 -0.72 8.14 -0.91
N SER A 79 -1.11 8.86 0.13
CA SER A 79 -0.48 10.10 0.56
C SER A 79 0.64 9.89 1.59
N TYR A 80 0.75 8.70 2.18
CA TYR A 80 1.77 8.40 3.20
C TYR A 80 3.17 8.18 2.63
N ILE A 81 3.31 8.03 1.31
CA ILE A 81 4.59 7.81 0.66
C ILE A 81 4.99 9.06 -0.13
N PRO A 82 6.00 9.83 0.34
CA PRO A 82 6.48 11.00 -0.36
C PRO A 82 7.07 10.63 -1.73
N GLY A 83 6.80 11.47 -2.73
CA GLY A 83 7.29 11.28 -4.10
C GLY A 83 8.80 11.20 -4.19
N THR A 84 9.48 12.04 -3.42
CA THR A 84 10.94 12.14 -3.38
C THR A 84 11.63 10.89 -2.79
N TRP A 85 10.90 10.04 -2.04
CA TRP A 85 11.46 8.82 -1.46
C TRP A 85 11.52 7.65 -2.43
N MET A 86 10.73 7.72 -3.53
CA MET A 86 10.56 6.62 -4.45
C MET A 86 11.68 6.58 -5.51
N GLN A 87 12.33 5.44 -5.63
CA GLN A 87 13.24 5.12 -6.72
C GLN A 87 12.49 4.62 -7.95
N SER A 88 11.49 3.78 -7.74
CA SER A 88 10.62 3.28 -8.81
C SER A 88 9.30 2.72 -8.27
N ILE A 89 8.30 2.71 -9.13
CA ILE A 89 7.03 2.03 -8.90
C ILE A 89 6.88 0.95 -9.97
N GLN A 90 6.58 -0.27 -9.57
CA GLN A 90 6.38 -1.42 -10.45
C GLN A 90 4.91 -1.80 -10.43
N VAL A 91 4.23 -1.64 -11.55
CA VAL A 91 2.82 -1.98 -11.72
C VAL A 91 2.71 -3.30 -12.47
N SER A 92 2.18 -4.33 -11.83
CA SER A 92 1.87 -5.62 -12.43
C SER A 92 0.36 -5.76 -12.59
N LYS A 93 -0.11 -5.96 -13.81
CA LYS A 93 -1.54 -6.09 -14.15
C LYS A 93 -1.97 -7.55 -14.17
N GLY A 94 -3.17 -7.82 -13.68
CA GLY A 94 -3.74 -9.17 -13.62
C GLY A 94 -3.13 -10.02 -12.50
N ALA A 95 -3.21 -11.33 -12.63
CA ALA A 95 -2.58 -12.24 -11.68
C ALA A 95 -1.09 -11.93 -11.58
N SER A 96 -0.55 -11.83 -10.39
CA SER A 96 0.87 -11.57 -10.12
C SER A 96 1.56 -12.81 -9.52
N SER A 97 2.82 -12.71 -9.11
CA SER A 97 3.54 -13.82 -8.48
C SER A 97 2.87 -14.30 -7.19
N VAL A 98 2.75 -15.62 -6.99
CA VAL A 98 2.22 -16.22 -5.74
C VAL A 98 3.13 -15.98 -4.54
N LYS A 99 4.40 -15.69 -4.76
CA LYS A 99 5.39 -15.48 -3.70
C LYS A 99 5.11 -14.24 -2.86
N ASN A 100 4.44 -13.23 -3.44
CA ASN A 100 4.15 -11.98 -2.74
C ASN A 100 2.81 -11.99 -1.99
N GLY A 101 2.14 -13.15 -1.90
CA GLY A 101 0.90 -13.32 -1.17
C GLY A 101 -0.31 -13.68 -2.03
N TYR A 102 -1.46 -13.74 -1.39
CA TYR A 102 -2.71 -14.20 -1.97
C TYR A 102 -3.64 -13.06 -2.43
N GLU A 103 -3.39 -11.81 -2.02
CA GLU A 103 -4.34 -10.69 -2.15
C GLU A 103 -4.39 -10.03 -3.53
N SER A 104 -3.44 -10.33 -4.43
CA SER A 104 -3.44 -9.76 -5.77
C SER A 104 -4.60 -10.31 -6.61
N THR A 105 -5.66 -9.52 -6.73
CA THR A 105 -6.83 -9.85 -7.55
C THR A 105 -6.75 -9.18 -8.92
N THR A 106 -6.59 -7.85 -8.97
CA THR A 106 -6.47 -7.08 -10.22
C THR A 106 -5.03 -6.81 -10.62
N GLY A 107 -4.12 -6.91 -9.66
CA GLY A 107 -2.70 -6.69 -9.87
C GLY A 107 -1.95 -6.39 -8.59
N GLN A 108 -0.73 -5.95 -8.78
CA GLN A 108 0.22 -5.62 -7.73
C GLN A 108 0.92 -4.31 -8.05
N ILE A 109 1.08 -3.46 -7.05
CA ILE A 109 1.92 -2.27 -7.14
C ILE A 109 3.01 -2.40 -6.09
N ASN A 110 4.27 -2.43 -6.53
CA ASN A 110 5.43 -2.48 -5.66
C ASN A 110 6.21 -1.19 -5.73
N ILE A 111 6.45 -0.58 -4.58
CA ILE A 111 7.21 0.64 -4.43
C ILE A 111 8.62 0.29 -3.96
N GLU A 112 9.63 0.75 -4.67
CA GLU A 112 11.03 0.69 -4.27
C GLU A 112 11.47 2.06 -3.80
N TYR A 113 11.94 2.15 -2.56
CA TYR A 113 12.52 3.37 -2.02
C TYR A 113 13.96 3.55 -2.48
N LYS A 114 14.45 4.80 -2.46
CA LYS A 114 15.85 5.16 -2.65
C LYS A 114 16.74 4.35 -1.72
N LYS A 115 17.91 3.95 -2.20
CA LYS A 115 18.86 3.11 -1.47
C LYS A 115 20.18 3.85 -1.29
N PRO A 116 20.84 3.70 -0.14
CA PRO A 116 22.00 4.50 0.21
C PRO A 116 23.19 4.36 -0.76
N GLN A 117 23.24 3.28 -1.56
CA GLN A 117 24.34 3.05 -2.52
C GLN A 117 24.17 3.78 -3.85
N THR A 118 22.98 4.26 -4.15
CA THR A 118 22.65 4.84 -5.48
C THR A 118 22.39 6.34 -5.42
N GLU A 119 22.33 6.91 -4.23
CA GLU A 119 21.97 8.31 -4.01
C GLU A 119 23.19 9.14 -3.57
N GLU A 120 23.09 10.45 -3.76
CA GLU A 120 24.07 11.42 -3.25
C GLU A 120 24.09 11.44 -1.71
N GLU A 121 25.18 11.89 -1.10
CA GLU A 121 25.34 11.90 0.35
C GLU A 121 24.26 12.71 1.04
N ILE A 122 23.90 13.86 0.49
CA ILE A 122 22.83 14.72 0.99
C ILE A 122 22.04 15.25 -0.20
N ASN A 123 20.73 15.15 -0.13
CA ASN A 123 19.83 15.70 -1.11
C ASN A 123 18.67 16.41 -0.39
N GLY A 124 18.29 17.59 -0.88
CA GLY A 124 17.19 18.39 -0.33
C GLY A 124 16.24 18.86 -1.42
N ASN A 125 14.95 18.88 -1.13
CA ASN A 125 13.91 19.37 -2.02
C ASN A 125 12.92 20.21 -1.26
N LEU A 126 12.56 21.38 -1.81
CA LEU A 126 11.49 22.24 -1.31
C LEU A 126 10.45 22.43 -2.41
N PHE A 127 9.21 22.32 -2.05
CA PHE A 127 8.08 22.52 -2.96
C PHE A 127 7.07 23.51 -2.34
N LEU A 128 6.56 24.40 -3.18
CA LEU A 128 5.49 25.35 -2.84
C LEU A 128 4.55 25.48 -4.04
N ASN A 129 3.25 25.49 -3.78
CA ASN A 129 2.25 25.70 -4.82
C ASN A 129 1.30 26.88 -4.50
N SER A 130 0.37 27.17 -5.44
CA SER A 130 -0.59 28.26 -5.33
C SER A 130 -1.63 28.07 -4.21
N SER A 131 -1.86 26.85 -3.73
CA SER A 131 -2.72 26.58 -2.56
C SER A 131 -1.98 26.69 -1.23
N MET A 132 -0.83 27.36 -1.21
CA MET A 132 0.04 27.52 -0.04
C MET A 132 0.41 26.20 0.64
N LYS A 133 0.40 25.11 -0.13
CA LYS A 133 0.99 23.85 0.28
C LYS A 133 2.50 23.97 0.16
N TYR A 134 3.21 23.67 1.22
CA TYR A 134 4.67 23.57 1.19
C TYR A 134 5.15 22.22 1.70
N GLU A 135 6.19 21.73 1.07
CA GLU A 135 6.84 20.48 1.43
C GLU A 135 8.34 20.71 1.57
N ALA A 136 8.93 20.06 2.55
CA ALA A 136 10.37 19.97 2.72
C ALA A 136 10.77 18.50 2.80
N ASN A 137 11.68 18.11 1.93
CA ASN A 137 12.22 16.76 1.88
C ASN A 137 13.74 16.82 2.03
N MET A 138 14.29 15.88 2.79
CA MET A 138 15.72 15.70 2.95
C MET A 138 16.05 14.21 2.97
N ASP A 139 17.07 13.81 2.26
CA ASP A 139 17.66 12.50 2.37
C ASP A 139 19.18 12.59 2.59
N GLY A 140 19.66 11.84 3.57
CA GLY A 140 21.07 11.70 3.90
C GLY A 140 21.52 10.26 3.77
N ASN A 141 22.61 10.04 3.02
CA ASN A 141 23.15 8.72 2.69
C ASN A 141 24.59 8.61 3.17
N ILE A 142 24.88 7.62 4.01
CA ILE A 142 26.20 7.42 4.62
C ILE A 142 26.69 6.01 4.29
N HIS A 143 27.87 5.94 3.68
CA HIS A 143 28.63 4.72 3.50
C HIS A 143 29.61 4.59 4.66
N ILE A 144 29.30 3.72 5.62
CA ILE A 144 30.14 3.50 6.79
C ILE A 144 31.41 2.71 6.39
N ASN A 145 31.22 1.71 5.53
CA ASN A 145 32.31 0.95 4.89
C ASN A 145 31.75 0.23 3.64
N ASP A 146 32.60 -0.54 2.96
CA ASP A 146 32.24 -1.27 1.72
C ASP A 146 31.03 -2.21 1.87
N ARG A 147 30.67 -2.60 3.08
CA ARG A 147 29.59 -3.55 3.36
C ARG A 147 28.38 -2.94 4.06
N LEU A 148 28.58 -1.84 4.78
CA LEU A 148 27.54 -1.24 5.61
C LEU A 148 27.25 0.19 5.19
N SER A 149 26.01 0.45 4.91
CA SER A 149 25.51 1.77 4.57
C SER A 149 24.16 2.04 5.26
N THR A 150 23.86 3.31 5.45
CA THR A 150 22.61 3.77 6.06
C THR A 150 22.07 4.97 5.32
N ASN A 151 20.74 5.13 5.31
CA ASN A 151 20.11 6.37 4.89
C ASN A 151 18.96 6.79 5.79
N LEU A 152 18.79 8.09 5.89
CA LEU A 152 17.69 8.75 6.58
C LEU A 152 16.91 9.57 5.58
N LEU A 153 15.62 9.34 5.46
CA LEU A 153 14.69 10.12 4.64
C LEU A 153 13.72 10.87 5.55
N LEU A 154 13.60 12.17 5.33
CA LEU A 154 12.72 13.05 6.07
C LEU A 154 11.74 13.73 5.11
N HIS A 155 10.50 13.85 5.53
CA HIS A 155 9.46 14.57 4.81
C HIS A 155 8.59 15.36 5.78
N TYR A 156 8.31 16.59 5.41
CA TYR A 156 7.36 17.47 6.05
C TYR A 156 6.45 18.08 4.99
N GLU A 157 5.15 18.04 5.21
CA GLU A 157 4.14 18.69 4.38
C GLU A 157 3.20 19.51 5.28
N ASN A 158 2.86 20.72 4.83
CA ASN A 158 1.84 21.53 5.51
C ASN A 158 1.02 22.32 4.48
N ARG A 159 -0.28 22.42 4.74
CA ARG A 159 -1.25 23.22 4.02
C ARG A 159 -2.34 23.66 5.00
N GLN A 160 -2.45 24.96 5.24
CA GLN A 160 -3.37 25.55 6.23
C GLN A 160 -4.26 26.63 5.62
N MET A 161 -4.21 26.86 4.30
CA MET A 161 -5.04 27.87 3.65
C MET A 161 -6.43 27.30 3.34
N ASP A 162 -7.46 28.03 3.76
CA ASP A 162 -8.84 27.73 3.35
C ASP A 162 -8.98 27.91 1.84
N HIS A 163 -9.53 26.90 1.19
CA HIS A 163 -9.81 26.89 -0.23
C HIS A 163 -11.31 26.62 -0.43
N ASP A 164 -12.00 27.61 -0.96
CA ASP A 164 -13.42 27.58 -1.29
C ASP A 164 -13.62 28.31 -2.63
N GLY A 165 -13.42 27.57 -3.73
CA GLY A 165 -13.46 28.13 -5.08
C GLY A 165 -14.88 28.31 -5.61
N ASN A 166 -15.86 27.60 -5.06
CA ASN A 166 -17.27 27.66 -5.45
C ASN A 166 -18.13 28.53 -4.53
N HIS A 167 -17.55 29.02 -3.43
CA HIS A 167 -18.17 29.91 -2.45
C HIS A 167 -19.39 29.28 -1.74
N ASP A 168 -19.32 28.00 -1.43
CA ASP A 168 -20.34 27.28 -0.67
C ASP A 168 -20.07 27.21 0.84
N ASN A 169 -18.97 27.82 1.29
CA ASN A 169 -18.46 27.85 2.65
C ASN A 169 -17.98 26.49 3.18
N PHE A 170 -17.68 25.54 2.29
CA PHE A 170 -16.96 24.30 2.59
C PHE A 170 -15.56 24.34 2.00
N MET A 171 -14.62 23.71 2.67
CA MET A 171 -13.27 23.57 2.14
C MET A 171 -13.26 22.58 0.98
N ASP A 172 -12.79 23.02 -0.20
CA ASP A 172 -12.57 22.18 -1.38
C ASP A 172 -11.40 21.19 -1.18
N ILE A 173 -10.44 21.58 -0.34
CA ILE A 173 -9.21 20.84 -0.07
C ILE A 173 -8.96 20.88 1.43
N PRO A 174 -8.77 19.73 2.11
CA PRO A 174 -8.53 19.72 3.55
C PRO A 174 -7.21 20.42 3.91
N HIS A 175 -7.15 21.03 5.06
CA HIS A 175 -5.88 21.31 5.73
C HIS A 175 -5.15 20.00 5.94
N GLN A 176 -3.83 20.03 5.89
CA GLN A 176 -3.00 18.85 6.11
C GLN A 176 -1.68 19.25 6.76
N CYS A 177 -1.26 18.47 7.75
CA CYS A 177 0.07 18.54 8.31
C CYS A 177 0.63 17.11 8.42
N GLN A 178 1.74 16.83 7.75
CA GLN A 178 2.33 15.49 7.74
C GLN A 178 3.81 15.55 8.09
N TYR A 179 4.22 14.65 8.99
CA TYR A 179 5.61 14.36 9.32
C TYR A 179 5.89 12.91 8.98
N ASN A 180 6.95 12.66 8.25
CA ASN A 180 7.32 11.31 7.87
C ASN A 180 8.83 11.14 7.96
N LEU A 181 9.28 10.05 8.59
CA LEU A 181 10.67 9.69 8.75
C LEU A 181 10.86 8.23 8.37
N MET A 182 11.90 7.93 7.60
CA MET A 182 12.35 6.57 7.35
C MET A 182 13.86 6.48 7.56
N HIS A 183 14.28 5.51 8.36
CA HIS A 183 15.68 5.21 8.57
C HIS A 183 15.96 3.76 8.17
N ARG A 184 16.98 3.58 7.32
CA ARG A 184 17.38 2.28 6.78
C ARG A 184 18.83 1.98 7.09
N TRP A 185 19.10 0.71 7.41
CA TRP A 185 20.40 0.10 7.47
C TRP A 185 20.49 -1.00 6.44
N ARG A 186 21.59 -1.06 5.71
CA ARG A 186 21.85 -2.08 4.71
C ARG A 186 23.26 -2.63 4.89
N TYR A 187 23.33 -3.94 5.11
CA TYR A 187 24.55 -4.72 5.09
C TYR A 187 24.58 -5.58 3.83
N PHE A 188 25.70 -5.59 3.14
CA PHE A 188 25.89 -6.36 1.92
C PHE A 188 27.25 -7.06 1.94
N SER A 189 27.26 -8.39 1.76
CA SER A 189 28.47 -9.19 1.57
C SER A 189 28.22 -10.24 0.49
N ASP A 190 29.25 -11.00 0.14
CA ASP A 190 29.16 -12.05 -0.88
C ASP A 190 28.13 -13.13 -0.55
N LYS A 191 28.01 -13.47 0.74
CA LYS A 191 27.12 -14.54 1.21
C LYS A 191 25.84 -14.04 1.87
N TRP A 192 25.83 -12.82 2.39
CA TRP A 192 24.74 -12.34 3.22
C TRP A 192 24.37 -10.89 2.87
N VAL A 193 23.09 -10.70 2.67
CA VAL A 193 22.47 -9.36 2.49
C VAL A 193 21.42 -9.18 3.58
N SER A 194 21.52 -8.10 4.33
CA SER A 194 20.53 -7.71 5.34
C SER A 194 20.11 -6.27 5.14
N GLN A 195 18.83 -6.02 5.24
CA GLN A 195 18.27 -4.69 5.15
C GLN A 195 17.20 -4.53 6.24
N PHE A 196 17.41 -3.56 7.10
CA PHE A 196 16.48 -3.18 8.16
C PHE A 196 16.02 -1.74 7.92
N LEU A 197 14.72 -1.49 8.04
CA LEU A 197 14.16 -0.14 7.99
C LEU A 197 13.09 0.04 9.06
N ILE A 198 13.00 1.27 9.54
CA ILE A 198 11.89 1.76 10.36
C ILE A 198 11.25 2.96 9.65
N GLN A 199 9.95 3.11 9.79
CA GLN A 199 9.19 4.25 9.28
C GLN A 199 8.25 4.76 10.36
N LEU A 200 8.20 6.08 10.50
CA LEU A 200 7.33 6.81 11.41
C LEU A 200 6.54 7.82 10.59
N LEU A 201 5.23 7.88 10.80
CA LEU A 201 4.32 8.81 10.15
C LEU A 201 3.38 9.41 11.19
N HIS A 202 3.17 10.71 11.09
CA HIS A 202 2.07 11.44 11.70
C HIS A 202 1.41 12.31 10.64
N ASP A 203 0.12 12.16 10.44
CA ASP A 203 -0.68 12.87 9.43
C ASP A 203 -1.96 13.40 10.08
N GLU A 204 -2.14 14.69 10.04
CA GLU A 204 -3.32 15.40 10.54
C GLU A 204 -4.05 16.06 9.38
N ARG A 205 -5.36 15.92 9.34
CA ARG A 205 -6.23 16.54 8.34
C ARG A 205 -7.44 17.17 9.00
N GLU A 206 -7.78 18.35 8.55
CA GLU A 206 -9.01 19.04 8.93
C GLU A 206 -9.75 19.54 7.69
N SER A 207 -11.07 19.44 7.71
CA SER A 207 -11.94 19.91 6.64
C SER A 207 -13.34 20.23 7.17
N GLY A 208 -14.24 20.63 6.28
CA GLY A 208 -15.61 20.96 6.59
C GLY A 208 -15.92 22.44 6.35
N MET A 209 -16.82 22.99 7.13
CA MET A 209 -17.27 24.39 6.99
C MET A 209 -16.20 25.40 7.43
N ILE A 210 -16.12 26.51 6.73
CA ILE A 210 -15.21 27.60 7.05
C ILE A 210 -15.75 28.40 8.24
N ASP A 211 -14.89 28.85 9.16
CA ASP A 211 -15.26 29.53 10.40
C ASP A 211 -16.03 30.86 10.23
N SER A 212 -15.94 31.47 9.05
CA SER A 212 -16.71 32.72 8.75
C SER A 212 -18.22 32.55 8.89
N GLU A 213 -18.74 31.33 8.64
CA GLU A 213 -20.17 31.05 8.73
C GLU A 213 -20.68 30.93 10.17
N LYS A 214 -19.88 30.51 11.14
CA LYS A 214 -20.24 30.46 12.55
C LYS A 214 -20.72 31.82 13.08
N LYS A 215 -20.06 32.91 12.65
CA LYS A 215 -20.39 34.27 13.07
C LYS A 215 -21.70 34.77 12.48
N LYS A 216 -22.14 34.20 11.34
CA LYS A 216 -23.30 34.65 10.58
C LYS A 216 -24.60 34.01 11.01
N TYR A 217 -24.57 32.69 11.37
CA TYR A 217 -25.79 31.90 11.55
C TYR A 217 -25.93 31.27 12.94
N ASP A 218 -24.91 31.34 13.80
CA ASP A 218 -24.87 30.70 15.13
C ASP A 218 -25.24 29.21 15.09
N ILE A 219 -24.80 28.50 14.03
CA ILE A 219 -25.02 27.07 13.82
C ILE A 219 -23.78 26.28 14.20
N PRO A 220 -23.93 25.02 14.66
CA PRO A 220 -22.80 24.12 14.81
C PRO A 220 -22.13 23.88 13.46
N LEU A 221 -20.82 24.14 13.38
CA LEU A 221 -20.08 23.88 12.15
C LEU A 221 -19.88 22.37 11.96
N TYR A 222 -20.13 21.92 10.73
CA TYR A 222 -19.71 20.57 10.34
C TYR A 222 -18.19 20.54 10.17
N ARG A 223 -17.54 19.67 10.94
CA ARG A 223 -16.08 19.50 10.91
C ARG A 223 -15.72 18.08 10.63
N ILE A 224 -14.63 17.88 9.92
CA ILE A 224 -13.96 16.61 9.70
C ILE A 224 -12.57 16.75 10.29
N GLY A 225 -12.21 15.85 11.20
CA GLY A 225 -10.87 15.72 11.77
C GLY A 225 -10.36 14.31 11.57
N ILE A 226 -9.13 14.15 11.10
CA ILE A 226 -8.48 12.84 10.89
C ILE A 226 -7.06 12.96 11.40
N GLU A 227 -6.74 12.21 12.43
CA GLU A 227 -5.39 12.08 12.94
C GLU A 227 -4.90 10.64 12.72
N THR A 228 -3.76 10.47 12.07
CA THR A 228 -3.16 9.17 11.82
C THR A 228 -1.74 9.10 12.35
N LYS A 229 -1.46 8.08 13.14
CA LYS A 229 -0.12 7.70 13.57
C LYS A 229 0.22 6.34 13.04
N ARG A 230 1.36 6.19 12.38
CA ARG A 230 1.79 4.91 11.85
C ARG A 230 3.27 4.67 12.14
N TYR A 231 3.54 3.51 12.75
CA TYR A 231 4.89 3.03 13.00
C TYR A 231 5.05 1.68 12.28
N ALA A 232 6.13 1.54 11.52
CA ALA A 232 6.39 0.31 10.80
C ALA A 232 7.87 -0.04 10.82
N PHE A 233 8.17 -1.34 10.82
CA PHE A 233 9.50 -1.83 10.56
C PHE A 233 9.46 -2.91 9.49
N GLN A 234 10.58 -3.09 8.80
CA GLN A 234 10.78 -4.18 7.84
C GLN A 234 12.22 -4.67 7.95
N TRP A 235 12.38 -5.98 8.02
CA TRP A 235 13.69 -6.61 8.06
C TRP A 235 13.77 -7.73 7.05
N LYS A 236 14.67 -7.58 6.09
CA LYS A 236 14.91 -8.58 5.04
C LYS A 236 16.31 -9.11 5.16
N ASN A 237 16.45 -10.43 5.17
CA ASN A 237 17.72 -11.13 5.20
C ASN A 237 17.75 -12.15 4.08
N ALA A 238 18.86 -12.23 3.35
CA ALA A 238 19.09 -13.23 2.35
C ALA A 238 20.48 -13.83 2.52
N LEU A 239 20.53 -15.15 2.54
CA LEU A 239 21.76 -15.92 2.59
C LEU A 239 21.93 -16.67 1.26
N PHE A 240 23.03 -16.43 0.56
CA PHE A 240 23.41 -17.20 -0.62
C PHE A 240 24.08 -18.50 -0.19
N LEU A 241 23.56 -19.62 -0.69
CA LEU A 241 23.98 -20.96 -0.26
C LEU A 241 25.23 -21.46 -1.00
N ASN A 242 25.50 -20.88 -2.16
CA ASN A 242 26.63 -21.26 -2.99
C ASN A 242 27.37 -20.04 -3.57
N SER A 243 28.57 -20.26 -4.05
CA SER A 243 29.43 -19.22 -4.61
C SER A 243 28.84 -18.55 -5.86
N ASP A 244 28.10 -19.29 -6.66
CA ASP A 244 27.50 -18.82 -7.91
C ASP A 244 26.21 -18.00 -7.67
N LYS A 245 25.80 -17.88 -6.39
CA LYS A 245 24.60 -17.14 -5.95
C LYS A 245 23.31 -17.55 -6.64
N ASN A 246 23.25 -18.76 -7.19
CA ASN A 246 22.07 -19.31 -7.85
C ASN A 246 21.06 -19.96 -6.88
N SER A 247 21.43 -20.09 -5.60
CA SER A 247 20.53 -20.59 -4.55
C SER A 247 20.61 -19.69 -3.32
N SER A 248 19.46 -19.33 -2.78
CA SER A 248 19.36 -18.46 -1.60
C SER A 248 18.20 -18.84 -0.71
N VAL A 249 18.35 -18.54 0.57
CA VAL A 249 17.26 -18.51 1.56
C VAL A 249 17.07 -17.07 2.02
N ALA A 250 15.83 -16.62 2.01
CA ALA A 250 15.49 -15.26 2.46
C ALA A 250 14.42 -15.31 3.54
N LEU A 251 14.62 -14.51 4.59
CA LEU A 251 13.64 -14.22 5.64
C LEU A 251 13.22 -12.76 5.51
N MET A 252 11.91 -12.54 5.42
CA MET A 252 11.32 -11.21 5.44
C MET A 252 10.38 -11.11 6.64
N LEU A 253 10.57 -10.06 7.44
CA LEU A 253 9.72 -9.71 8.57
C LEU A 253 9.21 -8.29 8.38
N HIS A 254 7.95 -8.07 8.69
CA HIS A 254 7.33 -6.76 8.73
C HIS A 254 6.38 -6.66 9.91
N GLY A 255 6.37 -5.50 10.55
CA GLY A 255 5.37 -5.17 11.55
C GLY A 255 4.91 -3.74 11.37
N SER A 256 3.64 -3.48 11.60
CA SER A 256 3.10 -2.13 11.63
C SER A 256 2.05 -1.96 12.71
N TRP A 257 2.03 -0.78 13.28
CA TRP A 257 0.97 -0.25 14.13
C TRP A 257 0.43 1.00 13.45
N HIS A 258 -0.85 1.02 13.18
CA HIS A 258 -1.56 2.10 12.51
C HIS A 258 -2.75 2.48 13.37
N ASP A 259 -2.79 3.72 13.78
CA ASP A 259 -3.81 4.30 14.64
C ASP A 259 -4.43 5.48 13.91
N ALA A 260 -5.73 5.49 13.78
CA ALA A 260 -6.46 6.55 13.11
C ALA A 260 -7.70 6.90 13.93
N ASP A 261 -7.72 8.15 14.38
CA ASP A 261 -8.85 8.78 15.04
C ASP A 261 -9.55 9.66 14.00
N ASN A 262 -10.84 9.38 13.73
CA ASN A 262 -11.57 10.02 12.65
C ASN A 262 -12.90 10.58 13.16
N ASP A 263 -13.07 11.88 13.06
CA ASP A 263 -14.30 12.61 13.36
C ASP A 263 -14.96 13.12 12.07
N PHE A 264 -16.24 12.82 11.88
CA PHE A 264 -17.04 13.22 10.73
C PHE A 264 -18.34 13.91 11.20
N GLY A 265 -18.21 15.11 11.75
CA GLY A 265 -19.34 15.85 12.35
C GLY A 265 -19.90 15.15 13.58
N ASN A 266 -21.04 14.47 13.46
CA ASN A 266 -21.67 13.74 14.57
C ASN A 266 -21.27 12.26 14.65
N THR A 267 -20.47 11.80 13.71
CA THR A 267 -20.04 10.40 13.62
C THR A 267 -18.54 10.32 13.83
N TYR A 268 -18.10 9.41 14.69
CA TYR A 268 -16.68 9.10 14.81
C TYR A 268 -16.41 7.63 14.46
N TYR A 269 -15.20 7.38 14.00
CA TYR A 269 -14.68 6.03 13.76
C TYR A 269 -13.18 5.99 14.05
N ASP A 270 -12.81 5.33 15.13
CA ASP A 270 -11.43 5.16 15.54
C ASP A 270 -10.98 3.72 15.30
N VAL A 271 -9.79 3.54 14.80
CA VAL A 271 -9.25 2.21 14.48
C VAL A 271 -7.77 2.12 14.78
N THR A 272 -7.40 1.12 15.58
CA THR A 272 -6.01 0.70 15.74
C THR A 272 -5.81 -0.63 15.03
N GLN A 273 -5.04 -0.63 13.94
CA GLN A 273 -4.61 -1.86 13.25
C GLN A 273 -3.19 -2.23 13.65
N LYS A 274 -2.99 -3.48 14.07
CA LYS A 274 -1.67 -4.10 14.27
C LYS A 274 -1.50 -5.21 13.25
N ASN A 275 -0.48 -5.10 12.39
CA ASN A 275 -0.14 -6.11 11.41
C ASN A 275 1.23 -6.69 11.67
N GLY A 276 1.36 -8.00 11.54
CA GLY A 276 2.62 -8.73 11.56
C GLY A 276 2.70 -9.66 10.35
N TYR A 277 3.81 -9.60 9.61
CA TYR A 277 4.06 -10.46 8.45
C TYR A 277 5.43 -11.09 8.56
N ALA A 278 5.49 -12.40 8.29
CA ALA A 278 6.73 -13.16 8.20
C ALA A 278 6.70 -14.06 6.96
N GLN A 279 7.82 -14.14 6.25
CA GLN A 279 7.97 -15.02 5.10
C GLN A 279 9.38 -15.63 5.09
N LEU A 280 9.46 -16.94 5.00
CA LEU A 280 10.69 -17.68 4.73
C LEU A 280 10.62 -18.25 3.30
N MET A 281 11.60 -17.93 2.48
CA MET A 281 11.64 -18.24 1.06
C MET A 281 12.95 -18.92 0.69
N TYR A 282 12.85 -19.96 -0.11
CA TYR A 282 13.98 -20.58 -0.80
C TYR A 282 13.85 -20.35 -2.29
N GLU A 283 14.89 -19.84 -2.91
CA GLU A 283 14.97 -19.62 -4.36
C GLU A 283 16.20 -20.33 -4.91
N THR A 284 16.05 -20.99 -6.05
CA THR A 284 17.17 -21.63 -6.76
C THR A 284 16.96 -21.63 -8.26
N ASP A 285 18.04 -21.36 -8.97
CA ASP A 285 18.14 -21.55 -10.41
C ASP A 285 18.90 -22.86 -10.66
N PHE A 286 18.17 -23.93 -11.03
CA PHE A 286 18.79 -25.22 -11.39
C PHE A 286 19.60 -25.12 -12.67
N SER A 287 19.23 -24.20 -13.55
CA SER A 287 19.92 -23.85 -14.77
C SER A 287 19.42 -22.49 -15.27
N GLU A 288 20.01 -21.96 -16.32
CA GLU A 288 19.52 -20.74 -16.99
C GLU A 288 18.05 -20.81 -17.43
N ARG A 289 17.49 -22.01 -17.56
CA ARG A 289 16.14 -22.28 -18.03
C ARG A 289 15.15 -22.60 -16.91
N HIS A 290 15.61 -23.04 -15.77
CA HIS A 290 14.79 -23.62 -14.71
C HIS A 290 15.00 -22.91 -13.38
N SER A 291 14.00 -22.18 -12.92
CA SER A 291 14.02 -21.49 -11.63
C SER A 291 12.86 -21.96 -10.74
N LEU A 292 13.14 -22.18 -9.47
CA LEU A 292 12.17 -22.53 -8.45
C LEU A 292 12.19 -21.50 -7.32
N SER A 293 11.02 -21.06 -6.89
CA SER A 293 10.84 -20.31 -5.65
C SER A 293 9.78 -21.01 -4.81
N THR A 294 10.09 -21.34 -3.58
CA THR A 294 9.15 -21.95 -2.62
C THR A 294 9.29 -21.31 -1.26
N GLY A 295 8.24 -21.33 -0.45
CA GLY A 295 8.32 -20.75 0.87
C GLY A 295 7.03 -20.86 1.66
N VAL A 296 7.13 -20.36 2.89
CA VAL A 296 6.01 -20.28 3.83
C VAL A 296 5.84 -18.82 4.27
N SER A 297 4.62 -18.45 4.61
CA SER A 297 4.32 -17.10 5.11
C SER A 297 3.28 -17.14 6.21
N LEU A 298 3.34 -16.13 7.06
CA LEU A 298 2.39 -15.88 8.13
C LEU A 298 1.99 -14.40 8.06
N ASN A 299 0.70 -14.11 8.07
CA ASN A 299 0.15 -12.78 8.21
C ASN A 299 -0.80 -12.75 9.41
N CYS A 300 -0.62 -11.80 10.30
CA CYS A 300 -1.44 -11.62 11.50
C CYS A 300 -1.97 -10.18 11.48
N ASP A 301 -3.28 -10.03 11.48
CA ASP A 301 -3.96 -8.75 11.58
C ASP A 301 -4.81 -8.71 12.85
N LYS A 302 -4.77 -7.57 13.55
CA LYS A 302 -5.67 -7.26 14.65
C LYS A 302 -6.19 -5.84 14.46
N TYR A 303 -7.50 -5.69 14.52
CA TYR A 303 -8.20 -4.41 14.52
C TYR A 303 -8.88 -4.23 15.86
N ASP A 304 -8.64 -3.10 16.48
CA ASP A 304 -9.40 -2.60 17.63
C ASP A 304 -10.16 -1.38 17.11
N GLU A 305 -11.50 -1.44 17.05
CA GLU A 305 -12.34 -0.42 16.41
C GLU A 305 -13.35 0.14 17.40
N ALA A 306 -13.58 1.45 17.34
CA ALA A 306 -14.64 2.16 18.05
C ALA A 306 -15.41 3.06 17.08
N SER A 307 -16.73 3.18 17.24
CA SER A 307 -17.53 4.04 16.38
C SER A 307 -18.86 4.36 17.04
N SER A 308 -19.38 5.58 16.79
CA SER A 308 -20.75 5.95 17.12
C SER A 308 -21.81 5.10 16.41
N LEU A 309 -21.42 4.32 15.40
CA LEU A 309 -22.30 3.40 14.65
C LEU A 309 -22.46 2.05 15.32
N PHE A 310 -21.60 1.69 16.26
CA PHE A 310 -21.63 0.38 16.90
C PHE A 310 -22.65 0.34 18.06
N LEU A 311 -23.30 -0.79 18.25
CA LEU A 311 -24.17 -1.04 19.41
C LEU A 311 -23.37 -1.27 20.69
N SER A 312 -22.10 -1.65 20.58
CA SER A 312 -21.12 -1.72 21.66
C SER A 312 -19.99 -0.73 21.37
N ASP A 313 -19.44 -0.10 22.40
CA ASP A 313 -18.42 0.93 22.26
C ASP A 313 -17.17 0.52 21.50
N LYS A 314 -16.87 -0.79 21.50
CA LYS A 314 -15.65 -1.33 20.84
C LYS A 314 -15.88 -2.70 20.23
N THR A 315 -15.22 -2.94 19.10
CA THR A 315 -15.11 -4.27 18.47
C THR A 315 -13.65 -4.65 18.29
N ILE A 316 -13.37 -5.94 18.39
CA ILE A 316 -12.02 -6.49 18.16
C ILE A 316 -12.11 -7.54 17.08
N ASP A 317 -11.40 -7.34 15.99
CA ASP A 317 -11.27 -8.28 14.91
C ASP A 317 -9.84 -8.81 14.79
N LYS A 318 -9.68 -10.13 14.61
CA LYS A 318 -8.37 -10.78 14.47
C LYS A 318 -8.40 -11.81 13.37
N GLU A 319 -7.39 -11.81 12.53
CA GLU A 319 -7.18 -12.82 11.52
C GLU A 319 -5.72 -13.26 11.49
N ILE A 320 -5.50 -14.56 11.40
CA ILE A 320 -4.18 -15.17 11.16
C ILE A 320 -4.29 -15.99 9.89
N VAL A 321 -3.43 -15.69 8.92
CA VAL A 321 -3.34 -16.43 7.66
C VAL A 321 -1.95 -17.02 7.54
N SER A 322 -1.87 -18.36 7.55
CA SER A 322 -0.63 -19.10 7.28
C SER A 322 -0.67 -19.72 5.88
N GLY A 323 0.42 -19.68 5.15
CA GLY A 323 0.44 -20.16 3.78
C GLY A 323 1.74 -20.81 3.36
N ILE A 324 1.63 -21.71 2.40
CA ILE A 324 2.76 -22.33 1.69
C ILE A 324 2.58 -22.10 0.20
N TYR A 325 3.67 -21.83 -0.50
CA TYR A 325 3.65 -21.65 -1.94
C TYR A 325 4.82 -22.29 -2.62
N THR A 326 4.63 -22.58 -3.90
CA THR A 326 5.69 -22.94 -4.84
C THR A 326 5.43 -22.29 -6.18
N GLN A 327 6.49 -21.83 -6.83
CA GLN A 327 6.45 -21.19 -8.15
C GLN A 327 7.63 -21.70 -8.98
N TYR A 328 7.32 -22.17 -10.15
CA TYR A 328 8.31 -22.68 -11.10
C TYR A 328 8.30 -21.86 -12.38
N THR A 329 9.47 -21.46 -12.84
CA THR A 329 9.66 -20.72 -14.08
C THR A 329 10.47 -21.54 -15.06
N TYR A 330 9.95 -21.70 -16.27
CA TYR A 330 10.59 -22.42 -17.36
C TYR A 330 10.80 -21.52 -18.58
N LYS A 331 12.05 -21.35 -18.99
CA LYS A 331 12.44 -20.64 -20.21
C LYS A 331 12.72 -21.67 -21.30
N LEU A 332 11.70 -21.98 -22.12
CA LEU A 332 11.82 -23.00 -23.19
C LEU A 332 12.85 -22.59 -24.24
N HIS A 333 12.78 -21.32 -24.67
CA HIS A 333 13.74 -20.67 -25.55
C HIS A 333 13.85 -19.20 -25.16
N SER A 334 14.76 -18.45 -25.78
CA SER A 334 14.81 -16.99 -25.65
C SER A 334 13.46 -16.28 -25.93
N LYS A 335 12.58 -16.97 -26.67
CA LYS A 335 11.27 -16.44 -27.11
C LYS A 335 10.10 -16.83 -26.23
N LEU A 336 10.18 -17.94 -25.48
CA LEU A 336 9.04 -18.46 -24.71
C LEU A 336 9.43 -18.72 -23.26
N THR A 337 8.72 -18.10 -22.34
CA THR A 337 8.86 -18.32 -20.90
C THR A 337 7.48 -18.59 -20.29
N ALA A 338 7.38 -19.66 -19.52
CA ALA A 338 6.21 -20.02 -18.75
C ALA A 338 6.52 -19.96 -17.26
N MET A 339 5.60 -19.47 -16.45
CA MET A 339 5.68 -19.47 -14.99
C MET A 339 4.37 -20.01 -14.44
N ALA A 340 4.45 -21.03 -13.59
CA ALA A 340 3.31 -21.57 -12.88
C ALA A 340 3.58 -21.50 -11.38
N GLY A 341 2.61 -20.99 -10.64
CA GLY A 341 2.67 -20.89 -9.20
C GLY A 341 1.38 -21.41 -8.57
N MET A 342 1.52 -22.05 -7.43
CA MET A 342 0.40 -22.46 -6.61
C MET A 342 0.67 -22.12 -5.14
N ARG A 343 -0.38 -21.71 -4.47
CA ARG A 343 -0.34 -21.30 -3.08
C ARG A 343 -1.57 -21.83 -2.36
N TRP A 344 -1.36 -22.39 -1.19
CA TRP A 344 -2.41 -22.79 -0.28
C TRP A 344 -2.25 -22.01 1.03
N ASP A 345 -3.35 -21.39 1.46
CA ASP A 345 -3.40 -20.59 2.68
C ASP A 345 -4.55 -21.08 3.56
N TYR A 346 -4.35 -20.98 4.86
CA TYR A 346 -5.35 -21.24 5.88
C TYR A 346 -5.60 -19.96 6.69
N SER A 347 -6.84 -19.46 6.64
CA SER A 347 -7.29 -18.32 7.44
C SER A 347 -8.02 -18.81 8.68
N SER A 348 -7.72 -18.20 9.82
CA SER A 348 -8.46 -18.47 11.09
C SER A 348 -9.94 -18.09 11.03
N LYS A 349 -10.38 -17.33 10.01
CA LYS A 349 -11.77 -16.91 9.80
C LYS A 349 -12.49 -17.67 8.69
N TYR A 350 -11.77 -18.02 7.62
CA TYR A 350 -12.38 -18.46 6.36
C TYR A 350 -11.84 -19.80 5.86
N ASP A 351 -11.23 -20.58 6.73
CA ASP A 351 -10.65 -21.88 6.42
C ASP A 351 -9.57 -21.86 5.32
N GLY A 352 -9.31 -23.05 4.72
CA GLY A 352 -8.30 -23.23 3.71
C GLY A 352 -8.74 -22.76 2.31
N PHE A 353 -7.83 -22.15 1.56
CA PHE A 353 -8.08 -21.76 0.18
C PHE A 353 -6.85 -21.89 -0.70
N PHE A 354 -7.10 -22.10 -1.99
CA PHE A 354 -6.08 -22.33 -3.00
C PHE A 354 -6.07 -21.20 -4.04
N THR A 355 -4.87 -20.67 -4.35
CA THR A 355 -4.66 -19.58 -5.31
C THR A 355 -3.64 -19.98 -6.37
N PRO A 356 -4.05 -20.67 -7.45
CA PRO A 356 -3.19 -21.00 -8.59
C PRO A 356 -3.00 -19.77 -9.49
N ARG A 357 -1.81 -19.64 -10.09
CA ARG A 357 -1.48 -18.59 -11.05
C ARG A 357 -0.57 -19.12 -12.14
N VAL A 358 -0.85 -18.75 -13.39
CA VAL A 358 -0.04 -19.13 -14.56
C VAL A 358 0.22 -17.90 -15.40
N HIS A 359 1.44 -17.77 -15.87
CA HIS A 359 1.88 -16.69 -16.74
C HIS A 359 2.64 -17.24 -17.93
N LEU A 360 2.37 -16.67 -19.10
CA LEU A 360 3.04 -17.02 -20.33
C LEU A 360 3.57 -15.75 -20.99
N LYS A 361 4.81 -15.76 -21.41
CA LYS A 361 5.44 -14.72 -22.23
C LYS A 361 5.96 -15.35 -23.50
N TYR A 362 5.51 -14.82 -24.64
CA TYR A 362 5.98 -15.23 -25.96
C TYR A 362 6.48 -14.03 -26.75
N SER A 363 7.76 -14.02 -27.10
CA SER A 363 8.43 -12.96 -27.85
C SER A 363 8.91 -13.51 -29.19
N PRO A 364 8.06 -13.60 -30.23
CA PRO A 364 8.44 -14.13 -31.54
C PRO A 364 9.58 -13.32 -32.18
N SER A 365 9.64 -12.03 -31.90
CA SER A 365 10.68 -11.12 -32.37
C SER A 365 11.05 -10.10 -31.29
N GLU A 366 12.12 -9.34 -31.49
CA GLU A 366 12.51 -8.28 -30.56
C GLU A 366 11.47 -7.14 -30.44
N LYS A 367 10.64 -6.96 -31.46
CA LYS A 367 9.63 -5.89 -31.53
C LYS A 367 8.28 -6.28 -30.96
N VAL A 368 7.97 -7.59 -30.88
CA VAL A 368 6.65 -8.09 -30.50
C VAL A 368 6.77 -9.04 -29.29
N THR A 369 5.95 -8.79 -28.28
CA THR A 369 5.86 -9.65 -27.08
C THR A 369 4.40 -9.81 -26.68
N PHE A 370 3.94 -11.05 -26.62
CA PHE A 370 2.65 -11.42 -26.07
C PHE A 370 2.83 -11.88 -24.62
N ARG A 371 1.92 -11.46 -23.76
CA ARG A 371 1.84 -11.93 -22.38
C ARG A 371 0.40 -12.31 -22.06
N ALA A 372 0.23 -13.45 -21.41
CA ALA A 372 -1.04 -13.91 -20.90
C ALA A 372 -0.86 -14.31 -19.43
N SER A 373 -1.84 -14.01 -18.60
CA SER A 373 -1.89 -14.44 -17.22
C SER A 373 -3.29 -14.85 -16.83
N VAL A 374 -3.37 -15.91 -16.04
CA VAL A 374 -4.60 -16.37 -15.42
C VAL A 374 -4.31 -16.77 -13.97
N GLY A 375 -5.20 -16.44 -13.06
CA GLY A 375 -5.00 -16.80 -11.67
C GLY A 375 -6.15 -16.38 -10.78
N LYS A 376 -6.08 -16.84 -9.53
CA LYS A 376 -7.04 -16.52 -8.47
C LYS A 376 -6.36 -15.64 -7.42
N GLY A 377 -7.06 -14.64 -6.94
CA GLY A 377 -6.71 -13.84 -5.76
C GLY A 377 -7.82 -13.94 -4.72
N ARG A 378 -7.49 -13.71 -3.46
CA ARG A 378 -8.45 -13.63 -2.36
C ARG A 378 -8.00 -12.56 -1.38
N ARG A 379 -8.93 -11.85 -0.78
CA ARG A 379 -8.66 -10.90 0.30
C ARG A 379 -9.80 -10.91 1.31
N THR A 380 -9.48 -10.54 2.54
CA THR A 380 -10.45 -10.26 3.59
C THR A 380 -10.78 -8.78 3.57
N PRO A 381 -12.04 -8.37 3.34
CA PRO A 381 -12.43 -6.97 3.41
C PRO A 381 -12.62 -6.53 4.88
N HIS A 382 -12.20 -5.31 5.18
CA HIS A 382 -12.47 -4.61 6.43
C HIS A 382 -13.33 -3.38 6.11
N CYS A 383 -14.66 -3.55 6.13
CA CYS A 383 -15.60 -2.62 5.50
C CYS A 383 -15.46 -1.17 6.00
N LEU A 384 -15.43 -0.92 7.31
CA LEU A 384 -15.29 0.44 7.85
C LEU A 384 -13.86 0.95 7.73
N ALA A 385 -12.88 0.16 8.15
CA ALA A 385 -11.47 0.56 8.10
C ALA A 385 -11.01 0.98 6.70
N GLU A 386 -11.47 0.27 5.66
CA GLU A 386 -11.12 0.55 4.27
C GLU A 386 -11.94 1.67 3.61
N ASN A 387 -13.01 2.10 4.25
CA ASN A 387 -13.98 3.05 3.70
C ASN A 387 -14.37 4.15 4.70
N SER A 388 -13.56 4.41 5.71
CA SER A 388 -13.86 5.41 6.75
C SER A 388 -14.19 6.78 6.17
N HIS A 389 -13.55 7.18 5.06
CA HIS A 389 -13.82 8.42 4.34
C HIS A 389 -15.28 8.56 3.84
N LEU A 390 -16.02 7.45 3.66
CA LEU A 390 -17.44 7.49 3.27
C LEU A 390 -18.35 7.91 4.43
N LEU A 391 -17.84 7.97 5.66
CA LEU A 391 -18.54 8.50 6.81
C LEU A 391 -18.57 10.03 6.84
N ALA A 392 -17.81 10.70 5.97
CA ALA A 392 -17.81 12.15 5.77
C ALA A 392 -19.17 12.60 5.18
N SER A 393 -20.19 12.63 6.01
CA SER A 393 -21.57 12.93 5.63
C SER A 393 -22.29 13.58 6.79
N GLY A 394 -23.12 14.59 6.50
CA GLY A 394 -24.07 15.16 7.46
C GLY A 394 -25.34 14.31 7.69
N ARG A 395 -25.42 13.11 7.08
CA ARG A 395 -26.56 12.21 7.22
C ARG A 395 -26.45 11.39 8.49
N ASN A 396 -27.58 11.16 9.15
CA ASN A 396 -27.66 10.23 10.26
C ASN A 396 -27.78 8.81 9.73
N PHE A 397 -27.04 7.89 10.34
CA PHE A 397 -27.15 6.46 10.07
C PHE A 397 -28.21 5.85 10.97
N TYR A 398 -29.16 5.12 10.39
CA TYR A 398 -30.22 4.41 11.13
C TYR A 398 -30.11 2.92 10.86
N PHE A 399 -30.00 2.13 11.92
CA PHE A 399 -30.05 0.69 11.84
C PHE A 399 -31.47 0.21 12.18
N GLU A 400 -31.99 -0.77 11.44
CA GLU A 400 -33.28 -1.37 11.78
C GLU A 400 -33.19 -2.04 13.15
N LYS A 401 -34.24 -1.84 13.98
CA LYS A 401 -34.27 -2.23 15.40
C LYS A 401 -33.98 -3.70 15.71
N ASN A 402 -34.00 -4.58 14.72
CA ASN A 402 -33.91 -6.04 14.91
C ASN A 402 -32.57 -6.63 14.42
N MET A 403 -31.66 -5.85 13.83
CA MET A 403 -30.35 -6.35 13.42
C MET A 403 -29.38 -6.32 14.60
N LYS A 404 -28.82 -7.47 14.94
CA LYS A 404 -27.64 -7.53 15.80
C LYS A 404 -26.43 -7.04 15.02
N GLN A 405 -25.50 -6.42 15.70
CA GLN A 405 -24.26 -5.90 15.08
C GLN A 405 -23.52 -6.99 14.30
N GLU A 406 -23.42 -8.19 14.83
CA GLU A 406 -22.80 -9.33 14.15
C GLU A 406 -23.53 -9.72 12.87
N GLU A 407 -24.87 -9.67 12.86
CA GLU A 407 -25.67 -9.94 11.67
C GLU A 407 -25.49 -8.86 10.60
N ALA A 408 -25.39 -7.60 10.98
CA ALA A 408 -25.09 -6.50 10.06
C ALA A 408 -23.68 -6.63 9.43
N TRP A 409 -22.69 -6.99 10.21
CA TRP A 409 -21.34 -7.25 9.71
C TRP A 409 -21.29 -8.44 8.76
N ASN A 410 -21.92 -9.56 9.10
CA ASN A 410 -21.96 -10.73 8.25
C ASN A 410 -22.68 -10.47 6.94
N TYR A 411 -23.78 -9.70 6.96
CA TYR A 411 -24.50 -9.32 5.75
C TYR A 411 -23.66 -8.45 4.81
N VAL A 412 -22.89 -7.51 5.33
CA VAL A 412 -21.98 -6.65 4.53
C VAL A 412 -20.77 -7.43 4.05
N SER A 413 -20.28 -8.41 4.81
CA SER A 413 -19.06 -9.18 4.45
C SER A 413 -19.35 -10.35 3.50
N GLU A 414 -20.53 -10.98 3.57
CA GLU A 414 -20.81 -12.21 2.84
C GLU A 414 -21.39 -12.01 1.44
N GLU A 415 -22.17 -11.00 1.17
CA GLU A 415 -22.93 -10.99 -0.08
C GLU A 415 -22.37 -10.20 -1.26
N LYS A 416 -21.67 -9.07 -1.14
CA LYS A 416 -21.38 -8.28 -2.36
C LYS A 416 -20.07 -7.49 -2.43
N GLY A 417 -19.26 -7.39 -1.43
CA GLY A 417 -18.01 -6.63 -1.51
C GLY A 417 -18.18 -5.13 -1.85
N VAL A 418 -19.40 -4.62 -1.83
CA VAL A 418 -19.78 -3.21 -1.98
C VAL A 418 -20.89 -2.95 -1.00
N ALA A 419 -20.65 -2.06 -0.05
CA ALA A 419 -21.72 -1.49 0.74
C ALA A 419 -22.56 -0.61 -0.21
N ASP A 420 -23.68 -1.11 -0.70
CA ASP A 420 -24.78 -0.27 -1.18
C ASP A 420 -25.38 0.42 0.04
N VAL A 421 -24.81 1.55 0.41
CA VAL A 421 -25.45 2.48 1.34
C VAL A 421 -26.56 3.16 0.55
N LYS A 422 -27.78 2.68 0.71
CA LYS A 422 -28.98 3.40 0.26
C LYS A 422 -29.32 4.50 1.22
#